data_3243417b6780b2bed955d504cbddca8e
#
_entry.id   3243417b6780b2bed955d504cbddca8e
#
_cell.length_a   1.000
_cell.length_b   1.000
_cell.length_c   1.000
_cell.angle_alpha   90.00
_cell.angle_beta   90.00
_cell.angle_gamma   90.00
#
_symmetry.space_group_name_H-M   'P 1'
#
loop_
_entity.id
_entity.type
_entity.pdbx_description
1 polymer ?
#
loop_
_entity_poly.entity_id
_entity_poly.type
_entity_poly.pdbx_seq_one_letter_code
_entity_poly.pdbx_strand_id
1 'polypeptide(L)'
;AMQLNNILASPGFAAWTQGEPLRIESLLYTGEGRPRISIFSIAHLSESERMFFVTMLLGRLISWMRRQPGSSGLRCLLYMDEIFGYFPPLGNPPAKEPMLLLLKQARAYGLGIVLATQNPVDLDYKGLANIGTWFIGRLQTRQDQDRVMTGLAGGSGALAAEEIRTLLAGLRGRTFLMHSAHLDRPVLFETRWVMSYLKGPIALSETARLTASPQVISATPAPPAASASGVRAPGPGVIP
;
A
#
# COMPACT_ATOMS: atom_id res chain seq x y z
N ALA A 1 -14.30 -29.60 7.77
CA ALA A 1 -15.67 -29.41 8.26
C ALA A 1 -15.72 -28.97 9.73
N MET A 2 -15.09 -29.70 10.68
CA MET A 2 -15.10 -29.33 12.14
C MET A 2 -14.56 -27.93 12.45
N GLN A 3 -13.41 -27.53 11.85
CA GLN A 3 -12.85 -26.18 12.08
C GLN A 3 -13.77 -25.08 11.57
N LEU A 4 -14.43 -25.28 10.44
CA LEU A 4 -15.38 -24.31 9.90
C LEU A 4 -16.62 -24.18 10.82
N ASN A 5 -17.13 -25.31 11.31
CA ASN A 5 -18.27 -25.30 12.26
C ASN A 5 -17.91 -24.62 13.59
N ASN A 6 -16.68 -24.80 14.09
CA ASN A 6 -16.24 -24.14 15.30
C ASN A 6 -16.13 -22.60 15.12
N ILE A 7 -15.68 -22.15 13.94
CA ILE A 7 -15.66 -20.73 13.61
C ILE A 7 -17.09 -20.17 13.51
N LEU A 8 -17.98 -20.88 12.80
CA LEU A 8 -19.38 -20.47 12.64
C LEU A 8 -20.17 -20.46 13.95
N ALA A 9 -19.84 -21.34 14.89
CA ALA A 9 -20.47 -21.44 16.18
C ALA A 9 -19.90 -20.47 17.24
N SER A 10 -18.81 -19.77 16.95
CA SER A 10 -18.22 -18.81 17.90
C SER A 10 -19.12 -17.57 18.02
N PRO A 11 -19.37 -17.06 19.24
CA PRO A 11 -20.20 -15.86 19.45
C PRO A 11 -19.67 -14.63 18.68
N GLY A 12 -18.35 -14.54 18.47
CA GLY A 12 -17.72 -13.47 17.69
C GLY A 12 -18.04 -13.55 16.21
N PHE A 13 -18.32 -14.75 15.66
CA PHE A 13 -18.57 -14.90 14.23
C PHE A 13 -19.94 -14.33 13.79
N ALA A 14 -20.90 -14.25 14.69
CA ALA A 14 -22.21 -13.64 14.39
C ALA A 14 -22.05 -12.18 13.88
N ALA A 15 -21.08 -11.44 14.41
CA ALA A 15 -20.77 -10.09 13.94
C ALA A 15 -20.28 -10.05 12.48
N TRP A 16 -19.62 -11.11 12.00
CA TRP A 16 -19.12 -11.22 10.62
C TRP A 16 -20.20 -11.54 9.59
N THR A 17 -21.35 -12.03 10.04
CA THR A 17 -22.49 -12.33 9.18
C THR A 17 -23.49 -11.18 9.08
N GLN A 18 -23.28 -10.12 9.86
CA GLN A 18 -24.11 -8.93 9.88
C GLN A 18 -23.42 -7.77 9.16
N GLY A 19 -24.20 -6.82 8.62
CA GLY A 19 -23.70 -5.65 7.95
C GLY A 19 -23.63 -5.78 6.43
N GLU A 20 -22.95 -4.84 5.77
CA GLU A 20 -22.85 -4.81 4.32
C GLU A 20 -21.91 -5.93 3.80
N PRO A 21 -22.30 -6.62 2.72
CA PRO A 21 -21.44 -7.62 2.10
C PRO A 21 -20.14 -7.00 1.59
N LEU A 22 -19.02 -7.72 1.74
CA LEU A 22 -17.70 -7.30 1.23
C LEU A 22 -17.68 -7.39 -0.31
N ARG A 23 -18.26 -6.38 -0.96
CA ARG A 23 -18.28 -6.22 -2.42
C ARG A 23 -17.24 -5.18 -2.81
N ILE A 24 -16.27 -5.58 -3.60
CA ILE A 24 -15.16 -4.67 -4.00
C ILE A 24 -15.68 -3.45 -4.77
N GLU A 25 -16.68 -3.64 -5.63
CA GLU A 25 -17.29 -2.55 -6.39
C GLU A 25 -17.84 -1.44 -5.49
N SER A 26 -18.56 -1.79 -4.42
CA SER A 26 -19.14 -0.82 -3.47
C SER A 26 -18.09 -0.19 -2.56
N LEU A 27 -16.93 -0.83 -2.40
CA LEU A 27 -15.80 -0.25 -1.68
C LEU A 27 -15.03 0.78 -2.51
N LEU A 28 -15.00 0.60 -3.83
CA LEU A 28 -14.24 1.46 -4.75
C LEU A 28 -15.06 2.59 -5.33
N TYR A 29 -16.38 2.41 -5.46
CA TYR A 29 -17.25 3.37 -6.11
C TYR A 29 -18.54 3.57 -5.33
N THR A 30 -19.08 4.78 -5.39
CA THR A 30 -20.45 5.08 -4.92
C THR A 30 -21.47 4.51 -5.89
N GLY A 31 -22.75 4.46 -5.49
CA GLY A 31 -23.85 4.09 -6.39
C GLY A 31 -23.98 4.96 -7.64
N GLU A 32 -23.42 6.18 -7.61
CA GLU A 32 -23.33 7.12 -8.75
C GLU A 32 -22.06 6.92 -9.59
N GLY A 33 -21.24 5.92 -9.30
CA GLY A 33 -19.99 5.63 -10.01
C GLY A 33 -18.80 6.55 -9.65
N ARG A 34 -18.89 7.37 -8.60
CA ARG A 34 -17.78 8.21 -8.16
C ARG A 34 -16.75 7.38 -7.39
N PRO A 35 -15.44 7.67 -7.52
CA PRO A 35 -14.40 7.00 -6.74
C PRO A 35 -14.64 7.14 -5.23
N ARG A 36 -14.32 6.09 -4.49
CA ARG A 36 -14.52 6.01 -3.04
C ARG A 36 -13.22 5.59 -2.35
N ILE A 37 -12.96 6.16 -1.18
CA ILE A 37 -11.91 5.71 -0.26
C ILE A 37 -12.60 4.90 0.83
N SER A 38 -12.20 3.63 0.97
CA SER A 38 -12.66 2.73 2.03
C SER A 38 -11.53 2.47 3.00
N ILE A 39 -11.75 2.75 4.29
CA ILE A 39 -10.76 2.59 5.35
C ILE A 39 -11.21 1.46 6.27
N PHE A 40 -10.36 0.45 6.43
CA PHE A 40 -10.59 -0.68 7.32
C PHE A 40 -9.73 -0.54 8.57
N SER A 41 -10.36 -0.25 9.70
CA SER A 41 -9.70 -0.27 10.99
C SER A 41 -9.86 -1.65 11.64
N ILE A 42 -8.77 -2.40 11.71
CA ILE A 42 -8.76 -3.78 12.23
C ILE A 42 -7.96 -3.93 13.54
N ALA A 43 -7.56 -2.81 14.16
CA ALA A 43 -6.73 -2.82 15.35
C ALA A 43 -7.39 -3.50 16.57
N HIS A 44 -8.72 -3.49 16.61
CA HIS A 44 -9.52 -4.09 17.69
C HIS A 44 -9.73 -5.60 17.55
N LEU A 45 -9.41 -6.17 16.39
CA LEU A 45 -9.56 -7.60 16.12
C LEU A 45 -8.38 -8.39 16.70
N SER A 46 -8.63 -9.63 17.10
CA SER A 46 -7.58 -10.59 17.43
C SER A 46 -6.69 -10.89 16.22
N GLU A 47 -5.52 -11.44 16.44
CA GLU A 47 -4.58 -11.77 15.35
C GLU A 47 -5.19 -12.74 14.33
N SER A 48 -5.91 -13.77 14.79
CA SER A 48 -6.60 -14.72 13.91
C SER A 48 -7.73 -14.07 13.10
N GLU A 49 -8.49 -13.16 13.69
CA GLU A 49 -9.54 -12.42 13.00
C GLU A 49 -8.97 -11.44 11.98
N ARG A 50 -7.89 -10.74 12.32
CA ARG A 50 -7.17 -9.87 11.36
C ARG A 50 -6.67 -10.67 10.17
N MET A 51 -6.02 -11.82 10.42
CA MET A 51 -5.53 -12.72 9.36
C MET A 51 -6.69 -13.20 8.48
N PHE A 52 -7.79 -13.62 9.07
CA PHE A 52 -9.00 -14.05 8.34
C PHE A 52 -9.55 -12.93 7.47
N PHE A 53 -9.76 -11.73 8.04
CA PHE A 53 -10.29 -10.58 7.31
C PHE A 53 -9.40 -10.19 6.13
N VAL A 54 -8.10 -10.02 6.37
CA VAL A 54 -7.14 -9.64 5.32
C VAL A 54 -7.11 -10.68 4.21
N THR A 55 -7.06 -11.97 4.55
CA THR A 55 -7.08 -13.05 3.55
C THR A 55 -8.35 -13.00 2.70
N MET A 56 -9.51 -12.81 3.33
CA MET A 56 -10.79 -12.71 2.63
C MET A 56 -10.84 -11.47 1.72
N LEU A 57 -10.40 -10.31 2.22
CA LEU A 57 -10.36 -9.07 1.44
C LEU A 57 -9.46 -9.22 0.20
N LEU A 58 -8.25 -9.74 0.37
CA LEU A 58 -7.33 -9.99 -0.75
C LEU A 58 -7.91 -10.98 -1.76
N GLY A 59 -8.55 -12.05 -1.29
CA GLY A 59 -9.23 -13.04 -2.15
C GLY A 59 -10.37 -12.41 -2.96
N ARG A 60 -11.20 -11.56 -2.34
CA ARG A 60 -12.26 -10.80 -3.03
C ARG A 60 -11.69 -9.82 -4.04
N LEU A 61 -10.60 -9.13 -3.68
CA LEU A 61 -9.93 -8.19 -4.58
C LEU A 61 -9.35 -8.90 -5.82
N ILE A 62 -8.71 -10.07 -5.64
CA ILE A 62 -8.23 -10.90 -6.74
C ILE A 62 -9.38 -11.33 -7.65
N SER A 63 -10.49 -11.79 -7.06
CA SER A 63 -11.65 -12.22 -7.83
C SER A 63 -12.27 -11.07 -8.63
N TRP A 64 -12.32 -9.87 -8.05
CA TRP A 64 -12.75 -8.66 -8.74
C TRP A 64 -11.78 -8.28 -9.85
N MET A 65 -10.48 -8.22 -9.56
CA MET A 65 -9.41 -7.88 -10.50
C MET A 65 -9.48 -8.74 -11.77
N ARG A 66 -9.64 -10.05 -11.62
CA ARG A 66 -9.69 -11.00 -12.74
C ARG A 66 -10.89 -10.80 -13.66
N ARG A 67 -11.94 -10.13 -13.21
CA ARG A 67 -13.10 -9.75 -14.03
C ARG A 67 -12.91 -8.44 -14.79
N GLN A 68 -11.83 -7.70 -14.47
CA GLN A 68 -11.58 -6.42 -15.15
C GLN A 68 -10.82 -6.64 -16.46
N PRO A 69 -11.08 -5.85 -17.49
CA PRO A 69 -10.22 -5.82 -18.67
C PRO A 69 -8.84 -5.27 -18.29
N GLY A 70 -7.80 -5.63 -19.03
CA GLY A 70 -6.46 -5.05 -18.89
C GLY A 70 -6.48 -3.52 -18.95
N SER A 71 -5.56 -2.86 -18.26
CA SER A 71 -5.48 -1.39 -18.22
C SER A 71 -4.06 -0.92 -17.97
N SER A 72 -3.65 0.11 -18.69
CA SER A 72 -2.43 0.87 -18.41
C SER A 72 -2.64 1.98 -17.37
N GLY A 73 -3.89 2.37 -17.12
CA GLY A 73 -4.26 3.38 -16.13
C GLY A 73 -4.58 2.78 -14.76
N LEU A 74 -4.37 3.55 -13.70
CA LEU A 74 -4.70 3.16 -12.34
C LEU A 74 -6.22 3.21 -12.13
N ARG A 75 -6.82 2.09 -11.71
CA ARG A 75 -8.25 1.97 -11.36
C ARG A 75 -8.47 1.95 -9.87
N CYS A 76 -7.58 1.29 -9.16
CA CYS A 76 -7.72 1.05 -7.73
C CYS A 76 -6.34 1.05 -7.09
N LEU A 77 -6.27 1.52 -5.86
CA LEU A 77 -5.07 1.47 -5.03
C LEU A 77 -5.40 0.73 -3.72
N LEU A 78 -4.67 -0.36 -3.47
CA LEU A 78 -4.63 -0.99 -2.15
C LEU A 78 -3.43 -0.43 -1.39
N TYR A 79 -3.69 0.29 -0.31
CA TYR A 79 -2.67 0.67 0.66
C TYR A 79 -2.78 -0.20 1.89
N MET A 80 -1.69 -0.81 2.30
CA MET A 80 -1.63 -1.63 3.50
C MET A 80 -0.50 -1.15 4.39
N ASP A 81 -0.86 -0.61 5.54
CA ASP A 81 0.07 -0.16 6.56
C ASP A 81 0.44 -1.32 7.48
N GLU A 82 1.67 -1.33 7.94
CA GLU A 82 2.25 -2.33 8.85
C GLU A 82 1.94 -3.78 8.42
N ILE A 83 2.57 -4.19 7.31
CA ILE A 83 2.37 -5.54 6.74
C ILE A 83 3.04 -6.67 7.54
N PHE A 84 3.61 -6.33 8.69
CA PHE A 84 4.19 -7.29 9.63
C PHE A 84 3.20 -8.43 9.95
N GLY A 85 3.68 -9.67 9.93
CA GLY A 85 2.87 -10.86 10.18
C GLY A 85 2.08 -11.39 8.99
N TYR A 86 1.79 -10.58 7.97
CA TYR A 86 1.08 -11.03 6.76
C TYR A 86 2.02 -11.55 5.66
N PHE A 87 3.28 -11.12 5.70
CA PHE A 87 4.25 -11.39 4.65
C PHE A 87 5.63 -11.79 5.20
N PRO A 88 5.71 -12.76 6.14
CA PRO A 88 6.97 -13.14 6.79
C PRO A 88 7.89 -13.90 5.83
N PRO A 89 9.23 -13.83 6.05
CA PRO A 89 10.20 -14.60 5.27
C PRO A 89 10.08 -16.10 5.49
N LEU A 90 9.72 -16.50 6.70
CA LEU A 90 9.49 -17.88 7.11
C LEU A 90 8.03 -18.11 7.45
N GLY A 91 7.50 -19.28 7.09
CA GLY A 91 6.09 -19.58 7.23
C GLY A 91 5.25 -19.13 6.05
N ASN A 92 4.02 -19.61 6.02
CA ASN A 92 3.06 -19.34 4.94
C ASN A 92 1.68 -19.02 5.51
N PRO A 93 1.51 -17.83 6.14
CA PRO A 93 0.19 -17.42 6.61
C PRO A 93 -0.78 -17.30 5.44
N PRO A 94 -2.10 -17.50 5.66
CA PRO A 94 -3.11 -17.52 4.60
C PRO A 94 -3.13 -16.29 3.69
N ALA A 95 -2.74 -15.11 4.19
CA ALA A 95 -2.69 -13.88 3.42
C ALA A 95 -1.49 -13.79 2.46
N LYS A 96 -0.45 -14.59 2.66
CA LYS A 96 0.81 -14.49 1.90
C LYS A 96 0.64 -14.82 0.43
N GLU A 97 0.03 -15.93 0.09
CA GLU A 97 -0.18 -16.35 -1.31
C GLU A 97 -1.06 -15.36 -2.10
N PRO A 98 -2.21 -14.89 -1.58
CA PRO A 98 -2.98 -13.83 -2.22
C PRO A 98 -2.18 -12.54 -2.44
N MET A 99 -1.35 -12.14 -1.48
CA MET A 99 -0.50 -10.96 -1.61
C MET A 99 0.54 -11.13 -2.73
N LEU A 100 1.24 -12.27 -2.76
CA LEU A 100 2.20 -12.60 -3.83
C LEU A 100 1.56 -12.56 -5.21
N LEU A 101 0.34 -13.08 -5.34
CA LEU A 101 -0.39 -13.07 -6.60
C LEU A 101 -0.72 -11.65 -7.03
N LEU A 102 -1.19 -10.81 -6.11
CA LEU A 102 -1.46 -9.41 -6.39
C LEU A 102 -0.19 -8.67 -6.82
N LEU A 103 0.93 -8.83 -6.12
CA LEU A 103 2.20 -8.20 -6.48
C LEU A 103 2.69 -8.59 -7.89
N LYS A 104 2.37 -9.80 -8.34
CA LYS A 104 2.74 -10.28 -9.68
C LYS A 104 1.79 -9.83 -10.78
N GLN A 105 0.50 -9.72 -10.52
CA GLN A 105 -0.53 -9.62 -11.56
C GLN A 105 -1.30 -8.29 -11.56
N ALA A 106 -1.39 -7.59 -10.42
CA ALA A 106 -2.30 -6.47 -10.23
C ALA A 106 -2.09 -5.33 -11.23
N ARG A 107 -0.83 -5.04 -11.58
CA ARG A 107 -0.46 -3.98 -12.52
C ARG A 107 -1.18 -4.11 -13.87
N ALA A 108 -1.29 -5.32 -14.41
CA ALA A 108 -1.92 -5.56 -15.73
C ALA A 108 -3.41 -5.17 -15.75
N TYR A 109 -4.04 -5.09 -14.59
CA TYR A 109 -5.45 -4.74 -14.42
C TYR A 109 -5.68 -3.33 -13.88
N GLY A 110 -4.62 -2.53 -13.77
CA GLY A 110 -4.69 -1.18 -13.21
C GLY A 110 -4.88 -1.12 -11.70
N LEU A 111 -4.50 -2.17 -10.98
CA LEU A 111 -4.51 -2.19 -9.52
C LEU A 111 -3.11 -1.91 -8.99
N GLY A 112 -2.94 -0.80 -8.28
CA GLY A 112 -1.72 -0.44 -7.56
C GLY A 112 -1.70 -1.04 -6.17
N ILE A 113 -0.52 -1.49 -5.74
CA ILE A 113 -0.30 -2.01 -4.39
C ILE A 113 0.77 -1.16 -3.71
N VAL A 114 0.44 -0.62 -2.55
CA VAL A 114 1.38 0.10 -1.69
C VAL A 114 1.44 -0.62 -0.34
N LEU A 115 2.63 -1.05 0.02
CA LEU A 115 2.88 -1.75 1.27
C LEU A 115 3.82 -0.90 2.12
N ALA A 116 3.50 -0.73 3.39
CA ALA A 116 4.34 -0.02 4.34
C ALA A 116 4.71 -0.92 5.52
N THR A 117 5.92 -0.74 6.03
CA THR A 117 6.40 -1.41 7.24
C THR A 117 7.48 -0.60 7.93
N GLN A 118 7.59 -0.76 9.23
CA GLN A 118 8.68 -0.24 10.04
C GLN A 118 9.78 -1.31 10.25
N ASN A 119 9.48 -2.59 9.96
CA ASN A 119 10.36 -3.73 10.20
C ASN A 119 10.74 -4.44 8.90
N PRO A 120 11.71 -3.92 8.14
CA PRO A 120 12.08 -4.53 6.86
C PRO A 120 12.67 -5.94 6.99
N VAL A 121 13.26 -6.29 8.16
CA VAL A 121 13.82 -7.64 8.40
C VAL A 121 12.78 -8.74 8.33
N ASP A 122 11.53 -8.42 8.70
CA ASP A 122 10.44 -9.38 8.84
C ASP A 122 9.65 -9.61 7.54
N LEU A 123 10.18 -9.16 6.40
CA LEU A 123 9.53 -9.31 5.10
C LEU A 123 10.16 -10.39 4.23
N ASP A 124 9.32 -11.05 3.43
CA ASP A 124 9.77 -11.97 2.38
C ASP A 124 10.22 -11.21 1.12
N TYR A 125 11.52 -10.95 1.01
CA TYR A 125 12.11 -10.21 -0.10
C TYR A 125 12.00 -10.92 -1.46
N LYS A 126 11.87 -12.24 -1.48
CA LYS A 126 11.64 -12.98 -2.73
C LYS A 126 10.31 -12.58 -3.37
N GLY A 127 9.30 -12.35 -2.53
CA GLY A 127 8.02 -11.85 -3.01
C GLY A 127 8.06 -10.37 -3.40
N LEU A 128 8.88 -9.58 -2.71
CA LEU A 128 9.00 -8.14 -2.96
C LEU A 128 9.80 -7.80 -4.23
N ALA A 129 10.49 -8.75 -4.86
CA ALA A 129 11.21 -8.54 -6.11
C ALA A 129 10.32 -8.01 -7.27
N ASN A 130 8.98 -8.12 -7.14
CA ASN A 130 8.03 -7.56 -8.10
C ASN A 130 7.65 -6.10 -7.83
N ILE A 131 8.17 -5.50 -6.76
CA ILE A 131 7.91 -4.09 -6.42
C ILE A 131 8.85 -3.21 -7.24
N GLY A 132 8.27 -2.38 -8.09
CA GLY A 132 9.03 -1.51 -8.98
C GLY A 132 9.50 -0.20 -8.34
N THR A 133 8.94 0.22 -7.22
CA THR A 133 9.30 1.49 -6.55
C THR A 133 9.39 1.30 -5.05
N TRP A 134 10.48 1.79 -4.47
CA TRP A 134 10.79 1.73 -3.06
C TRP A 134 10.96 3.14 -2.50
N PHE A 135 10.34 3.41 -1.37
CA PHE A 135 10.56 4.60 -0.56
C PHE A 135 11.17 4.17 0.77
N ILE A 136 12.40 4.54 1.02
CA ILE A 136 13.16 4.07 2.16
C ILE A 136 13.50 5.26 3.04
N GLY A 137 13.00 5.26 4.25
CA GLY A 137 13.37 6.19 5.29
C GLY A 137 14.64 5.77 6.02
N ARG A 138 15.01 6.51 7.06
CA ARG A 138 16.17 6.22 7.89
C ARG A 138 16.02 4.83 8.55
N LEU A 139 16.99 3.96 8.31
CA LEU A 139 17.10 2.65 8.94
C LEU A 139 18.09 2.72 10.11
N GLN A 140 17.69 2.14 11.25
CA GLN A 140 18.47 2.26 12.50
C GLN A 140 19.56 1.21 12.60
N THR A 141 19.37 0.02 12.04
CA THR A 141 20.30 -1.10 12.17
C THR A 141 20.97 -1.46 10.85
N ARG A 142 22.18 -2.02 10.93
CA ARG A 142 22.86 -2.57 9.75
C ARG A 142 22.09 -3.75 9.16
N GLN A 143 21.43 -4.53 9.99
CA GLN A 143 20.64 -5.67 9.55
C GLN A 143 19.46 -5.22 8.65
N ASP A 144 18.76 -4.13 9.01
CA ASP A 144 17.71 -3.55 8.18
C ASP A 144 18.27 -3.06 6.84
N GLN A 145 19.42 -2.39 6.87
CA GLN A 145 20.09 -1.91 5.66
C GLN A 145 20.46 -3.08 4.73
N ASP A 146 21.08 -4.15 5.26
CA ASP A 146 21.46 -5.33 4.48
C ASP A 146 20.23 -6.04 3.89
N ARG A 147 19.13 -6.09 4.62
CA ARG A 147 17.88 -6.66 4.15
C ARG A 147 17.29 -5.85 3.00
N VAL A 148 17.18 -4.54 3.16
CA VAL A 148 16.70 -3.66 2.10
C VAL A 148 17.60 -3.74 0.87
N MET A 149 18.92 -3.79 1.05
CA MET A 149 19.87 -4.00 -0.04
C MET A 149 19.62 -5.30 -0.82
N THR A 150 19.29 -6.39 -0.12
CA THR A 150 18.93 -7.67 -0.76
C THR A 150 17.67 -7.52 -1.63
N GLY A 151 16.68 -6.75 -1.17
CA GLY A 151 15.46 -6.46 -1.93
C GLY A 151 15.73 -5.61 -3.18
N LEU A 152 16.57 -4.60 -3.05
CA LEU A 152 16.95 -3.71 -4.14
C LEU A 152 17.82 -4.39 -5.21
N ALA A 153 18.67 -5.33 -4.84
CA ALA A 153 19.52 -6.09 -5.77
C ALA A 153 18.71 -6.94 -6.78
N GLY A 154 17.46 -7.26 -6.48
CA GLY A 154 16.54 -7.94 -7.38
C GLY A 154 15.92 -7.04 -8.45
N GLY A 155 16.02 -5.71 -8.31
CA GLY A 155 15.56 -4.69 -9.25
C GLY A 155 16.76 -4.04 -9.93
N SER A 156 16.99 -4.33 -11.20
CA SER A 156 18.11 -3.91 -12.02
C SER A 156 18.35 -2.39 -12.04
N GLY A 157 19.36 -1.96 -11.33
CA GLY A 157 19.98 -0.64 -11.45
C GLY A 157 21.32 -0.73 -10.74
N ALA A 158 22.41 -0.88 -11.51
CA ALA A 158 23.75 -1.13 -11.01
C ALA A 158 24.40 0.13 -10.40
N LEU A 159 23.78 0.69 -9.38
CA LEU A 159 24.60 1.42 -8.41
C LEU A 159 25.33 0.39 -7.56
N ALA A 160 26.62 0.59 -7.38
CA ALA A 160 27.38 -0.24 -6.47
C ALA A 160 26.62 -0.29 -5.13
N ALA A 161 26.39 -1.48 -4.60
CA ALA A 161 25.68 -1.68 -3.34
C ALA A 161 26.20 -0.76 -2.22
N GLU A 162 27.46 -0.39 -2.28
CA GLU A 162 28.15 0.50 -1.35
C GLU A 162 27.65 1.96 -1.45
N GLU A 163 27.32 2.44 -2.67
CA GLU A 163 26.78 3.79 -2.83
C GLU A 163 25.38 3.91 -2.19
N ILE A 164 24.50 2.94 -2.42
CA ILE A 164 23.18 2.89 -1.79
C ILE A 164 23.33 2.78 -0.26
N ARG A 165 24.24 1.95 0.21
CA ARG A 165 24.52 1.80 1.64
C ARG A 165 24.96 3.12 2.27
N THR A 166 25.86 3.83 1.60
CA THR A 166 26.33 5.16 2.04
C THR A 166 25.18 6.16 2.08
N LEU A 167 24.33 6.18 1.06
CA LEU A 167 23.14 7.03 1.04
C LEU A 167 22.18 6.69 2.17
N LEU A 168 21.89 5.40 2.40
CA LEU A 168 21.00 4.95 3.48
C LEU A 168 21.54 5.32 4.87
N ALA A 169 22.85 5.18 5.08
CA ALA A 169 23.50 5.55 6.34
C ALA A 169 23.46 7.08 6.61
N GLY A 170 23.48 7.88 5.55
CA GLY A 170 23.43 9.34 5.60
C GLY A 170 22.04 9.95 5.73
N LEU A 171 20.97 9.16 5.67
CA LEU A 171 19.59 9.66 5.75
C LEU A 171 19.31 10.35 7.08
N ARG A 172 18.80 11.57 7.02
CA ARG A 172 18.35 12.34 8.17
C ARG A 172 16.84 12.22 8.36
N GLY A 173 16.31 12.76 9.44
CA GLY A 173 14.86 12.86 9.63
C GLY A 173 14.21 13.57 8.45
N ARG A 174 13.09 13.04 7.95
CA ARG A 174 12.33 13.55 6.81
C ARG A 174 12.99 13.44 5.43
N THR A 175 14.21 12.89 5.36
CA THR A 175 14.87 12.57 4.09
C THR A 175 14.63 11.12 3.74
N PHE A 176 14.28 10.85 2.50
CA PHE A 176 13.95 9.52 1.98
C PHE A 176 14.74 9.25 0.72
N LEU A 177 15.08 7.97 0.53
CA LEU A 177 15.61 7.45 -0.71
C LEU A 177 14.46 6.83 -1.51
N MET A 178 14.24 7.28 -2.73
CA MET A 178 13.37 6.64 -3.70
C MET A 178 14.22 5.87 -4.71
N HIS A 179 13.97 4.58 -4.82
CA HIS A 179 14.51 3.73 -5.87
C HIS A 179 13.34 3.23 -6.73
N SER A 180 13.43 3.41 -8.04
CA SER A 180 12.40 2.98 -8.97
C SER A 180 13.01 2.31 -10.19
N ALA A 181 12.40 1.19 -10.63
CA ALA A 181 12.78 0.50 -11.86
C ALA A 181 12.60 1.36 -13.13
N HIS A 182 11.95 2.52 -13.01
CA HIS A 182 11.73 3.47 -14.12
C HIS A 182 12.72 4.64 -14.11
N LEU A 183 13.63 4.68 -13.15
CA LEU A 183 14.65 5.72 -13.01
C LEU A 183 16.04 5.10 -13.08
N ASP A 184 16.94 5.77 -13.77
CA ASP A 184 18.34 5.32 -13.93
C ASP A 184 19.14 5.41 -12.62
N ARG A 185 18.71 6.27 -11.71
CA ARG A 185 19.38 6.51 -10.43
C ARG A 185 18.37 6.65 -9.29
N PRO A 186 18.74 6.26 -8.06
CA PRO A 186 17.98 6.60 -6.87
C PRO A 186 17.91 8.11 -6.69
N VAL A 187 16.82 8.57 -6.12
CA VAL A 187 16.55 9.99 -5.84
C VAL A 187 16.40 10.19 -4.35
N LEU A 188 17.15 11.13 -3.78
CA LEU A 188 16.90 11.64 -2.43
C LEU A 188 15.86 12.74 -2.49
N PHE A 189 14.89 12.68 -1.60
CA PHE A 189 13.89 13.72 -1.46
C PHE A 189 13.57 14.00 0.01
N GLU A 190 13.09 15.19 0.28
CA GLU A 190 12.62 15.57 1.61
C GLU A 190 11.13 15.87 1.58
N THR A 191 10.44 15.48 2.65
CA THR A 191 9.06 15.87 2.80
C THR A 191 8.96 17.36 3.10
N ARG A 192 7.97 18.01 2.48
CA ARG A 192 7.66 19.41 2.79
C ARG A 192 7.31 19.57 4.28
N TRP A 193 7.78 20.64 4.89
CA TRP A 193 7.33 20.98 6.24
C TRP A 193 5.86 21.40 6.18
N VAL A 194 5.04 20.64 6.90
CA VAL A 194 3.61 20.94 7.06
C VAL A 194 3.31 20.81 8.55
N MET A 195 2.76 21.86 9.15
CA MET A 195 2.20 21.74 10.47
C MET A 195 0.78 21.19 10.36
N SER A 196 0.56 19.98 10.86
CA SER A 196 -0.74 19.34 10.92
C SER A 196 -0.99 18.87 12.35
N TYR A 197 -2.19 19.12 12.86
CA TYR A 197 -2.61 18.51 14.11
C TYR A 197 -3.19 17.12 13.77
N LEU A 198 -2.52 16.07 14.27
CA LEU A 198 -3.04 14.71 14.23
C LEU A 198 -3.46 14.34 15.65
N LYS A 199 -4.73 14.03 15.82
CA LYS A 199 -5.31 13.71 17.14
C LYS A 199 -4.65 12.51 17.82
N GLY A 200 -3.99 11.64 17.07
CA GLY A 200 -3.49 10.35 17.53
C GLY A 200 -4.50 9.23 17.32
N PRO A 201 -4.34 8.08 17.99
CA PRO A 201 -5.20 6.93 17.78
C PRO A 201 -6.68 7.25 18.01
N ILE A 202 -7.54 6.82 17.09
CA ILE A 202 -8.99 6.96 17.19
C ILE A 202 -9.54 5.82 18.03
N ALA A 203 -10.27 6.12 19.10
CA ALA A 203 -10.91 5.12 19.94
C ALA A 203 -12.07 4.42 19.20
N LEU A 204 -12.38 3.19 19.56
CA LEU A 204 -13.46 2.42 18.94
C LEU A 204 -14.82 3.14 18.98
N SER A 205 -15.13 3.83 20.10
CA SER A 205 -16.32 4.66 20.24
C SER A 205 -16.38 5.83 19.26
N GLU A 206 -15.23 6.40 18.89
CA GLU A 206 -15.13 7.48 17.91
C GLU A 206 -15.28 6.94 16.49
N THR A 207 -14.74 5.76 16.22
CA THR A 207 -14.93 5.05 14.94
C THR A 207 -16.41 4.77 14.72
N ALA A 208 -17.13 4.29 15.74
CA ALA A 208 -18.57 4.05 15.67
C ALA A 208 -19.36 5.33 15.33
N ARG A 209 -18.97 6.48 15.87
CA ARG A 209 -19.58 7.78 15.54
C ARG A 209 -19.33 8.21 14.09
N LEU A 210 -18.15 7.94 13.55
CA LEU A 210 -17.81 8.24 12.15
C LEU A 210 -18.61 7.37 11.17
N THR A 211 -18.90 6.12 11.53
CA THR A 211 -19.71 5.20 10.70
C THR A 211 -21.21 5.42 10.85
N ALA A 212 -21.67 5.92 11.98
CA ALA A 212 -23.10 6.19 12.24
C ALA A 212 -23.66 7.43 11.52
N SER A 213 -22.78 8.33 11.05
CA SER A 213 -23.19 9.52 10.29
C SER A 213 -22.85 9.33 8.82
N PRO A 214 -23.83 9.19 7.93
CA PRO A 214 -23.62 9.34 6.50
C PRO A 214 -23.48 10.84 6.18
N GLN A 215 -22.44 11.49 6.70
CA GLN A 215 -22.08 12.80 6.21
C GLN A 215 -21.43 12.60 4.83
N VAL A 216 -22.23 12.81 3.80
CA VAL A 216 -21.72 13.23 2.50
C VAL A 216 -20.86 14.46 2.77
N ILE A 217 -19.56 14.26 2.92
CA ILE A 217 -18.62 15.37 2.80
C ILE A 217 -18.73 15.77 1.34
N SER A 218 -19.56 16.75 1.07
CA SER A 218 -19.53 17.50 -0.18
C SER A 218 -18.14 18.14 -0.21
N ALA A 219 -17.21 17.46 -0.86
CA ALA A 219 -15.93 18.06 -1.18
C ALA A 219 -16.28 19.28 -2.05
N THR A 220 -16.08 20.46 -1.51
CA THR A 220 -16.10 21.70 -2.29
C THR A 220 -15.20 21.44 -3.51
N PRO A 221 -15.70 21.61 -4.73
CA PRO A 221 -14.88 21.36 -5.90
C PRO A 221 -13.65 22.25 -5.80
N ALA A 222 -12.48 21.63 -5.88
CA ALA A 222 -11.22 22.36 -6.01
C ALA A 222 -11.36 23.32 -7.20
N PRO A 223 -10.94 24.58 -7.08
CA PRO A 223 -10.97 25.50 -8.21
C PRO A 223 -10.23 24.85 -9.39
N PRO A 224 -10.72 25.00 -10.62
CA PRO A 224 -10.11 24.39 -11.78
C PRO A 224 -8.64 24.80 -11.82
N ALA A 225 -7.75 23.83 -11.92
CA ALA A 225 -6.33 24.06 -12.10
C ALA A 225 -6.17 24.96 -13.32
N ALA A 226 -5.62 26.15 -13.10
CA ALA A 226 -5.30 27.07 -14.18
C ALA A 226 -4.43 26.30 -15.18
N SER A 227 -4.94 26.19 -16.41
CA SER A 227 -4.24 25.61 -17.54
C SER A 227 -2.89 26.34 -17.67
N ALA A 228 -1.81 25.65 -17.33
CA ALA A 228 -0.46 26.12 -17.62
C ALA A 228 -0.29 26.13 -19.14
N SER A 229 -0.59 27.27 -19.73
CA SER A 229 -0.29 27.56 -21.13
C SER A 229 1.23 27.65 -21.31
N GLY A 230 1.77 26.75 -22.11
CA GLY A 230 2.94 27.03 -22.97
C GLY A 230 4.29 27.21 -22.29
N VAL A 231 4.94 26.13 -21.86
CA VAL A 231 6.41 26.12 -21.88
C VAL A 231 6.86 25.67 -23.28
N ARG A 232 7.25 26.65 -24.08
CA ARG A 232 7.88 26.47 -25.39
C ARG A 232 9.28 25.85 -25.17
N ALA A 233 9.51 24.69 -25.74
CA ALA A 233 10.84 24.06 -25.74
C ALA A 233 11.87 25.00 -26.40
N PRO A 234 13.09 25.16 -25.85
CA PRO A 234 14.16 25.86 -26.54
C PRO A 234 14.65 25.02 -27.73
N GLY A 235 14.72 25.62 -28.87
CA GLY A 235 15.26 25.03 -30.10
C GLY A 235 16.78 24.75 -30.02
N PRO A 236 17.32 23.89 -30.87
CA PRO A 236 18.75 23.52 -30.83
C PRO A 236 19.60 24.72 -31.21
N GLY A 237 20.41 25.19 -30.25
CA GLY A 237 21.44 26.19 -30.48
C GLY A 237 22.59 25.59 -31.24
N VAL A 238 22.89 26.17 -32.39
CA VAL A 238 24.14 25.95 -33.16
C VAL A 238 25.28 26.60 -32.40
N ILE A 239 26.31 25.82 -32.10
CA ILE A 239 27.56 26.29 -31.51
C ILE A 239 28.52 26.62 -32.64
N PRO A 240 29.18 27.76 -32.62
CA PRO A 240 30.29 28.03 -33.55
C PRO A 240 31.54 27.25 -33.22
#